data_e14fa46518f98adfe5fc85185f42e4e1
#
_entry.id   e14fa46518f98adfe5fc85185f42e4e1
#
_cell.length_a   1.000
_cell.length_b   1.000
_cell.length_c   1.000
_cell.angle_alpha   90.00
_cell.angle_beta   90.00
_cell.angle_gamma   90.00
#
_symmetry.space_group_name_H-M   'P 1'
#
loop_
_entity.id
_entity.type
_entity.pdbx_description
1 polymer ?
#
loop_
_entity_poly.entity_id
_entity_poly.type
_entity_poly.pdbx_seq_one_letter_code
_entity_poly.pdbx_strand_id
1 'polypeptide(L)'
;MSILELYEGALNVPEIITRWYAEEAQYNYGAYIPFIGTVREEDGIEGLSFDVYEPILNGWFDAWQSKAEALGAKLKMAHSRGDVLVHESSYIAAVFSPKRRVALETIEQFHRLAASYSKS
;
A
#
# COMPACT_ATOMS: atom_id res chain seq x y z
N MET A 1 4.93 -11.62 -11.13
CA MET A 1 5.60 -10.34 -10.92
C MET A 1 5.11 -9.71 -9.62
N SER A 2 6.03 -9.28 -8.78
CA SER A 2 5.65 -8.73 -7.48
C SER A 2 5.09 -7.32 -7.62
N ILE A 3 3.96 -7.07 -6.96
CA ILE A 3 3.34 -5.75 -6.88
C ILE A 3 3.46 -5.17 -5.47
N LEU A 4 4.28 -5.81 -4.64
CA LEU A 4 4.71 -5.28 -3.36
C LEU A 4 6.10 -4.70 -3.55
N GLU A 5 6.24 -3.40 -3.24
CA GLU A 5 7.50 -2.67 -3.39
C GLU A 5 8.01 -2.25 -2.01
N LEU A 6 9.28 -2.50 -1.74
CA LEU A 6 9.91 -2.09 -0.50
C LEU A 6 10.99 -1.05 -0.78
N TYR A 7 11.03 -0.02 0.04
CA TYR A 7 11.94 1.12 -0.12
C TYR A 7 12.65 1.41 1.17
N GLU A 8 13.89 1.86 1.08
CA GLU A 8 14.59 2.39 2.23
C GLU A 8 14.18 3.85 2.43
N GLY A 9 13.67 4.17 3.63
CA GLY A 9 13.25 5.52 3.95
C GLY A 9 11.90 5.88 3.38
N ALA A 10 11.65 7.18 3.31
CA ALA A 10 10.36 7.71 2.89
C ALA A 10 10.00 7.34 1.45
N LEU A 11 8.70 7.21 1.20
CA LEU A 11 8.19 6.92 -0.13
C LEU A 11 8.02 8.19 -0.94
N ASN A 12 8.37 8.13 -2.22
CA ASN A 12 8.06 9.20 -3.17
C ASN A 12 6.64 9.00 -3.68
N VAL A 13 5.67 9.55 -2.97
CA VAL A 13 4.25 9.33 -3.23
C VAL A 13 3.84 9.73 -4.66
N PRO A 14 4.13 10.95 -5.13
CA PRO A 14 3.68 11.33 -6.47
C PRO A 14 4.23 10.40 -7.56
N GLU A 15 5.49 9.99 -7.44
CA GLU A 15 6.10 9.10 -8.43
C GLU A 15 5.41 7.73 -8.41
N ILE A 16 5.20 7.17 -7.22
CA ILE A 16 4.66 5.81 -7.09
C ILE A 16 3.22 5.75 -7.58
N ILE A 17 2.35 6.66 -7.14
CA ILE A 17 0.94 6.60 -7.53
C ILE A 17 0.74 6.91 -9.01
N THR A 18 1.57 7.78 -9.58
CA THR A 18 1.50 8.11 -11.01
C THR A 18 1.95 6.93 -11.84
N ARG A 19 3.05 6.29 -11.44
CA ARG A 19 3.57 5.12 -12.14
C ARG A 19 2.57 3.96 -12.10
N TRP A 20 1.99 3.70 -10.94
CA TRP A 20 0.97 2.65 -10.82
C TRP A 20 -0.23 2.92 -11.72
N TYR A 21 -0.68 4.17 -11.74
CA TYR A 21 -1.81 4.55 -12.62
C TYR A 21 -1.48 4.27 -14.08
N ALA A 22 -0.29 4.67 -14.50
CA ALA A 22 0.14 4.48 -15.88
C ALA A 22 0.26 2.99 -16.25
N GLU A 23 0.78 2.18 -15.32
CA GLU A 23 0.94 0.74 -15.55
C GLU A 23 -0.39 0.04 -15.77
N GLU A 24 -1.44 0.48 -15.08
CA GLU A 24 -2.75 -0.17 -15.13
C GLU A 24 -3.73 0.48 -16.10
N ALA A 25 -3.34 1.59 -16.74
CA ALA A 25 -4.24 2.34 -17.60
C ALA A 25 -4.73 1.58 -18.83
N GLN A 26 -3.97 0.55 -19.24
CA GLN A 26 -4.34 -0.28 -20.39
C GLN A 26 -5.45 -1.28 -20.09
N TYR A 27 -5.76 -1.49 -18.82
CA TYR A 27 -6.77 -2.46 -18.40
C TYR A 27 -8.11 -1.77 -18.15
N ASN A 28 -9.16 -2.57 -18.09
CA ASN A 28 -10.53 -2.04 -17.99
C ASN A 28 -10.96 -1.84 -16.53
N TYR A 29 -10.22 -1.00 -15.81
CA TYR A 29 -10.57 -0.65 -14.45
C TYR A 29 -11.33 0.67 -14.42
N GLY A 30 -12.45 0.69 -13.71
CA GLY A 30 -13.25 1.89 -13.53
C GLY A 30 -12.88 2.69 -12.29
N ALA A 31 -12.10 2.09 -11.38
CA ALA A 31 -11.74 2.76 -10.13
C ALA A 31 -10.29 2.47 -9.74
N TYR A 32 -9.64 3.50 -9.24
CA TYR A 32 -8.30 3.41 -8.65
C TYR A 32 -8.33 4.18 -7.34
N ILE A 33 -8.06 3.48 -6.25
CA ILE A 33 -8.08 4.10 -4.93
C ILE A 33 -6.75 3.86 -4.23
N PRO A 34 -5.89 4.88 -4.13
CA PRO A 34 -4.70 4.80 -3.30
C PRO A 34 -5.00 5.26 -1.88
N PHE A 35 -4.46 4.53 -0.90
CA PHE A 35 -4.44 4.94 0.49
C PHE A 35 -2.99 5.24 0.85
N ILE A 36 -2.75 6.43 1.37
CA ILE A 36 -1.39 6.88 1.67
C ILE A 36 -1.25 7.08 3.17
N GLY A 37 -0.34 6.32 3.79
CA GLY A 37 -0.03 6.46 5.20
C GLY A 37 1.14 7.42 5.40
N THR A 38 0.99 8.32 6.33
CA THR A 38 1.99 9.35 6.63
C THR A 38 2.34 9.28 8.11
N VAL A 39 3.62 9.47 8.43
CA VAL A 39 4.04 9.51 9.83
C VAL A 39 3.55 10.80 10.46
N ARG A 40 2.66 10.66 11.46
CA ARG A 40 2.08 11.80 12.16
C ARG A 40 2.98 12.27 13.27
N GLU A 41 2.92 13.57 13.54
CA GLU A 41 3.59 14.13 14.72
C GLU A 41 2.79 13.75 15.98
N GLU A 42 3.45 13.04 16.89
CA GLU A 42 2.85 12.64 18.17
C GLU A 42 3.94 12.66 19.23
N ASP A 43 3.62 13.27 20.38
CA ASP A 43 4.48 13.22 21.58
C ASP A 43 5.94 13.61 21.34
N GLY A 44 6.17 14.54 20.42
CA GLY A 44 7.51 15.07 20.17
C GLY A 44 8.46 14.15 19.42
N ILE A 45 7.95 13.08 18.80
CA ILE A 45 8.81 12.19 18.00
C ILE A 45 9.27 12.90 16.73
N GLU A 46 10.44 12.52 16.22
CA GLU A 46 10.96 13.06 14.97
C GLU A 46 10.61 12.17 13.78
N GLY A 47 10.27 10.92 14.04
CA GLY A 47 9.95 9.96 13.00
C GLY A 47 9.74 8.58 13.60
N LEU A 48 9.56 7.60 12.73
CA LEU A 48 9.42 6.19 13.11
C LEU A 48 10.43 5.37 12.33
N SER A 49 10.85 4.25 12.91
CA SER A 49 11.70 3.30 12.21
C SER A 49 10.90 2.03 11.96
N PHE A 50 10.94 1.56 10.72
CA PHE A 50 10.15 0.41 10.29
C PHE A 50 11.05 -0.80 10.07
N ASP A 51 10.74 -1.88 10.77
CA ASP A 51 11.42 -3.15 10.63
C ASP A 51 10.45 -4.12 9.98
N VAL A 52 10.73 -4.50 8.74
CA VAL A 52 9.84 -5.31 7.91
C VAL A 52 10.44 -6.69 7.70
N TYR A 53 9.71 -7.72 8.12
CA TYR A 53 10.10 -9.10 7.83
C TYR A 53 9.44 -9.51 6.52
N GLU A 54 10.23 -9.45 5.43
CA GLU A 54 9.72 -9.64 4.07
C GLU A 54 8.96 -10.94 3.86
N PRO A 55 9.43 -12.12 4.33
CA PRO A 55 8.68 -13.35 4.05
C PRO A 55 7.25 -13.33 4.59
N ILE A 56 7.04 -12.77 5.78
CA ILE A 56 5.70 -12.68 6.36
C ILE A 56 4.85 -11.67 5.57
N LEU A 57 5.42 -10.51 5.27
CA LEU A 57 4.69 -9.48 4.55
C LEU A 57 4.33 -9.95 3.14
N ASN A 58 5.25 -10.59 2.43
CA ASN A 58 4.99 -11.12 1.10
C ASN A 58 3.88 -12.18 1.12
N GLY A 59 3.93 -13.10 2.08
CA GLY A 59 2.90 -14.14 2.18
C GLY A 59 1.53 -13.57 2.46
N TRP A 60 1.46 -12.60 3.36
CA TRP A 60 0.21 -11.92 3.67
C TRP A 60 -0.33 -11.16 2.45
N PHE A 61 0.56 -10.44 1.76
CA PHE A 61 0.15 -9.68 0.58
C PHE A 61 -0.34 -10.60 -0.54
N ASP A 62 0.36 -11.72 -0.76
CA ASP A 62 -0.04 -12.68 -1.79
C ASP A 62 -1.43 -13.26 -1.51
N ALA A 63 -1.73 -13.53 -0.25
CA ALA A 63 -3.05 -14.03 0.14
C ALA A 63 -4.14 -13.01 -0.18
N TRP A 64 -3.88 -11.72 0.10
CA TRP A 64 -4.82 -10.65 -0.22
C TRP A 64 -4.96 -10.43 -1.72
N GLN A 65 -3.86 -10.55 -2.46
CA GLN A 65 -3.89 -10.42 -3.91
C GLN A 65 -4.79 -11.50 -4.53
N SER A 66 -4.71 -12.73 -4.01
CA SER A 66 -5.58 -13.81 -4.49
C SER A 66 -7.05 -13.49 -4.24
N LYS A 67 -7.38 -12.93 -3.07
CA LYS A 67 -8.76 -12.52 -2.77
C LYS A 67 -9.23 -11.40 -3.71
N ALA A 68 -8.36 -10.44 -3.98
CA ALA A 68 -8.69 -9.33 -4.86
C ALA A 68 -8.93 -9.83 -6.28
N GLU A 69 -8.11 -10.75 -6.77
CA GLU A 69 -8.27 -11.32 -8.11
C GLU A 69 -9.60 -12.04 -8.27
N ALA A 70 -10.08 -12.71 -7.21
CA ALA A 70 -11.38 -13.37 -7.24
C ALA A 70 -12.52 -12.37 -7.43
N LEU A 71 -12.31 -11.11 -7.07
CA LEU A 71 -13.28 -10.03 -7.23
C LEU A 71 -13.03 -9.17 -8.49
N GLY A 72 -12.06 -9.58 -9.30
CA GLY A 72 -11.67 -8.82 -10.49
C GLY A 72 -10.83 -7.59 -10.20
N ALA A 73 -10.30 -7.49 -8.98
CA ALA A 73 -9.51 -6.34 -8.55
C ALA A 73 -8.02 -6.68 -8.51
N LYS A 74 -7.19 -5.65 -8.44
CA LYS A 74 -5.75 -5.79 -8.32
C LYS A 74 -5.27 -4.91 -7.18
N LEU A 75 -4.40 -5.46 -6.34
CA LEU A 75 -3.77 -4.73 -5.24
C LEU A 75 -2.33 -4.39 -5.58
N LYS A 76 -1.89 -3.22 -5.11
CA LYS A 76 -0.48 -2.84 -5.10
C LYS A 76 -0.17 -2.26 -3.74
N MET A 77 1.06 -2.45 -3.28
CA MET A 77 1.48 -1.94 -1.99
C MET A 77 2.94 -1.50 -2.06
N ALA A 78 3.24 -0.38 -1.43
CA ALA A 78 4.60 0.09 -1.21
C ALA A 78 4.77 0.32 0.29
N HIS A 79 5.92 -0.06 0.82
CA HIS A 79 6.19 0.08 2.26
C HIS A 79 7.64 0.50 2.48
N SER A 80 7.85 1.36 3.46
CA SER A 80 9.18 1.79 3.86
C SER A 80 9.83 0.79 4.79
N ARG A 81 11.16 0.71 4.72
CA ARG A 81 12.00 0.13 5.74
C ARG A 81 12.93 1.22 6.25
N GLY A 82 13.34 1.09 7.52
CA GLY A 82 14.23 2.07 8.12
C GLY A 82 13.48 3.32 8.57
N ASP A 83 14.20 4.42 8.61
CA ASP A 83 13.70 5.63 9.23
C ASP A 83 12.86 6.48 8.29
N VAL A 84 11.69 6.92 8.77
CA VAL A 84 10.80 7.83 8.04
C VAL A 84 10.47 8.97 9.00
N LEU A 85 10.70 10.19 8.56
CA LEU A 85 10.48 11.37 9.38
C LEU A 85 9.00 11.74 9.45
N VAL A 86 8.65 12.50 10.47
CA VAL A 86 7.31 13.06 10.62
C VAL A 86 6.95 13.83 9.34
N HIS A 87 5.71 13.65 8.89
CA HIS A 87 5.14 14.23 7.66
C HIS A 87 5.58 13.55 6.36
N GLU A 88 6.42 12.52 6.45
CA GLU A 88 6.78 11.73 5.28
C GLU A 88 5.94 10.46 5.21
N SER A 89 5.78 9.91 4.00
CA SER A 89 4.97 8.71 3.80
C SER A 89 5.80 7.45 4.01
N SER A 90 5.20 6.47 4.69
CA SER A 90 5.81 5.16 4.93
C SER A 90 5.05 4.02 4.28
N TYR A 91 3.88 4.29 3.70
CA TYR A 91 2.98 3.23 3.27
C TYR A 91 2.01 3.73 2.22
N ILE A 92 1.86 2.97 1.14
CA ILE A 92 0.82 3.21 0.15
C ILE A 92 0.20 1.86 -0.20
N ALA A 93 -1.12 1.78 -0.14
CA ALA A 93 -1.86 0.64 -0.65
C ALA A 93 -2.81 1.14 -1.71
N ALA A 94 -2.95 0.40 -2.80
CA ALA A 94 -3.83 0.81 -3.88
C ALA A 94 -4.66 -0.36 -4.38
N VAL A 95 -5.89 -0.07 -4.77
CA VAL A 95 -6.80 -1.03 -5.38
C VAL A 95 -7.22 -0.51 -6.73
N PHE A 96 -7.12 -1.36 -7.74
CA PHE A 96 -7.71 -1.14 -9.05
C PHE A 96 -8.88 -2.13 -9.20
N SER A 97 -10.03 -1.66 -9.62
CA SER A 97 -11.20 -2.51 -9.75
C SER A 97 -12.10 -2.02 -10.89
N PRO A 98 -12.81 -2.95 -11.57
CA PRO A 98 -13.82 -2.52 -12.54
C PRO A 98 -14.95 -1.72 -11.90
N LYS A 99 -15.28 -2.00 -10.64
CA LYS A 99 -16.39 -1.36 -9.95
C LYS A 99 -15.92 -0.62 -8.71
N ARG A 100 -16.47 0.59 -8.53
CA ARG A 100 -16.13 1.45 -7.41
C ARG A 100 -16.40 0.80 -6.05
N ARG A 101 -17.53 0.11 -5.91
CA ARG A 101 -17.89 -0.52 -4.64
C ARG A 101 -16.85 -1.56 -4.21
N VAL A 102 -16.41 -2.39 -5.14
CA VAL A 102 -15.40 -3.41 -4.84
C VAL A 102 -14.10 -2.76 -4.41
N ALA A 103 -13.72 -1.67 -5.08
CA ALA A 103 -12.49 -0.96 -4.72
C ALA A 103 -12.57 -0.40 -3.30
N LEU A 104 -13.68 0.24 -2.95
CA LEU A 104 -13.87 0.83 -1.63
C LEU A 104 -13.85 -0.23 -0.52
N GLU A 105 -14.58 -1.32 -0.70
CA GLU A 105 -14.64 -2.38 0.29
C GLU A 105 -13.29 -3.08 0.45
N THR A 106 -12.61 -3.33 -0.66
CA THR A 106 -11.32 -4.02 -0.64
C THR A 106 -10.27 -3.18 0.06
N ILE A 107 -10.17 -1.88 -0.27
CA ILE A 107 -9.13 -1.04 0.34
C ILE A 107 -9.36 -0.88 1.85
N GLU A 108 -10.62 -0.80 2.28
CA GLU A 108 -10.91 -0.69 3.70
C GLU A 108 -10.42 -1.91 4.46
N GLN A 109 -10.75 -3.11 3.99
CA GLN A 109 -10.37 -4.34 4.65
C GLN A 109 -8.86 -4.57 4.58
N PHE A 110 -8.27 -4.35 3.41
CA PHE A 110 -6.84 -4.54 3.22
C PHE A 110 -6.04 -3.62 4.13
N HIS A 111 -6.38 -2.34 4.16
CA HIS A 111 -5.68 -1.37 5.00
C HIS A 111 -5.80 -1.72 6.48
N ARG A 112 -6.99 -2.11 6.92
CA ARG A 112 -7.21 -2.43 8.32
C ARG A 112 -6.31 -3.56 8.81
N LEU A 113 -6.13 -4.58 7.98
CA LEU A 113 -5.27 -5.71 8.32
C LEU A 113 -3.79 -5.39 8.13
N ALA A 114 -3.46 -4.60 7.11
CA ALA A 114 -2.07 -4.18 6.89
C ALA A 114 -1.50 -3.46 8.11
N ALA A 115 -2.30 -2.63 8.75
CA ALA A 115 -1.86 -1.87 9.91
C ALA A 115 -1.37 -2.76 11.05
N SER A 116 -1.95 -3.97 11.20
CA SER A 116 -1.54 -4.88 12.27
C SER A 116 -0.20 -5.59 11.97
N TYR A 117 0.21 -5.64 10.69
CA TYR A 117 1.47 -6.26 10.28
C TYR A 117 2.62 -5.27 10.18
N SER A 118 2.31 -4.00 9.96
CA SER A 118 3.33 -2.97 9.78
C SER A 118 3.49 -2.06 11.00
N LYS A 119 2.80 -2.36 12.06
CA LYS A 119 2.85 -1.58 13.28
C LYS A 119 4.19 -1.80 13.97
N SER A 120 4.91 -0.75 14.16
CA SER A 120 6.20 -0.77 14.85
C SER A 120 6.06 -0.38 16.32
#